data_d040911914a656fe65c72f396ea08144
#
_entry.id   d040911914a656fe65c72f396ea08144
#
_cell.length_a   1.000
_cell.length_b   1.000
_cell.length_c   1.000
_cell.angle_alpha   90.00
_cell.angle_beta   90.00
_cell.angle_gamma   90.00
#
_symmetry.space_group_name_H-M   'P 1'
#
loop_
_entity.id
_entity.type
_entity.pdbx_description
1 polymer ?
#
loop_
_entity_poly.entity_id
_entity_poly.type
_entity_poly.pdbx_seq_one_letter_code
_entity_poly.pdbx_strand_id
1 'polypeptide(L)'
;MLRYTPPPSKSIKSGTPHKNEFILLAFLKLRKQDFEGAKKWLAYIKKPEAALVKKQQGYFNYLHGIMLSQTNINQSEKYFKKAIELGLSMDMDLAVAKLNLAGIAMTRRRKLEATSLLNEAKKLDKQNMLKDQIKMMKDQMKKM
;
A
#
# COMPACT_ATOMS: atom_id res chain seq x y z
N MET A 1 -13.61 24.04 -7.54
CA MET A 1 -12.50 23.35 -6.98
C MET A 1 -11.32 23.25 -7.93
N LEU A 2 -10.19 23.59 -7.43
CA LEU A 2 -9.00 23.54 -8.25
C LEU A 2 -8.53 22.13 -8.46
N ARG A 3 -8.23 21.86 -9.67
CA ARG A 3 -7.70 20.58 -10.02
C ARG A 3 -6.27 20.77 -10.50
N TYR A 4 -5.35 20.21 -9.73
CA TYR A 4 -3.97 20.30 -10.12
C TYR A 4 -3.70 19.31 -11.25
N THR A 5 -3.13 19.79 -12.32
CA THR A 5 -2.67 18.93 -13.39
C THR A 5 -1.15 18.98 -13.37
N PRO A 6 -0.50 17.82 -13.50
CA PRO A 6 0.95 17.81 -13.47
C PRO A 6 1.50 18.64 -14.61
N PRO A 7 2.64 19.28 -14.39
CA PRO A 7 3.26 20.07 -15.43
C PRO A 7 3.64 19.21 -16.62
N PRO A 8 3.64 19.80 -17.79
CA PRO A 8 4.07 19.07 -18.97
C PRO A 8 5.54 18.71 -18.91
N SER A 9 6.01 18.06 -19.94
CA SER A 9 7.34 17.52 -19.98
C SER A 9 8.47 18.49 -19.67
N LYS A 10 8.24 19.75 -19.77
CA LYS A 10 9.33 20.69 -19.47
C LYS A 10 9.82 20.60 -18.05
N SER A 11 8.98 20.14 -17.14
CA SER A 11 9.42 19.96 -15.76
C SER A 11 10.32 18.76 -15.60
N ILE A 12 10.52 18.00 -16.66
CA ILE A 12 11.30 16.79 -16.62
C ILE A 12 12.65 16.98 -17.29
N LYS A 13 13.02 18.19 -17.58
CA LYS A 13 14.29 18.39 -18.29
C LYS A 13 15.48 17.88 -17.49
N SER A 14 15.37 17.80 -16.19
CA SER A 14 16.44 17.25 -15.38
C SER A 14 16.39 15.74 -15.34
N GLY A 15 15.47 15.13 -16.09
CA GLY A 15 15.38 13.67 -16.17
C GLY A 15 14.35 13.13 -15.23
N THR A 16 14.70 12.30 -14.42
CA THR A 16 13.91 11.28 -13.83
C THR A 16 13.25 11.50 -12.49
N PRO A 17 13.57 12.50 -11.71
CA PRO A 17 13.09 12.54 -10.33
C PRO A 17 11.57 12.67 -10.18
N HIS A 18 10.91 13.06 -11.22
CA HIS A 18 9.47 13.33 -11.13
C HIS A 18 8.63 12.09 -10.90
N LYS A 19 9.15 10.91 -11.24
CA LYS A 19 8.43 9.66 -10.98
C LYS A 19 8.27 9.43 -9.49
N ASN A 20 9.31 9.75 -8.72
CA ASN A 20 9.24 9.62 -7.27
C ASN A 20 8.26 10.62 -6.68
N GLU A 21 8.16 11.79 -7.27
CA GLU A 21 7.19 12.78 -6.83
C GLU A 21 5.76 12.30 -7.02
N PHE A 22 5.50 11.57 -8.08
CA PHE A 22 4.17 11.02 -8.31
C PHE A 22 3.79 10.04 -7.20
N ILE A 23 4.75 9.23 -6.74
CA ILE A 23 4.51 8.32 -5.62
C ILE A 23 4.14 9.11 -4.37
N LEU A 24 4.90 10.15 -4.07
CA LEU A 24 4.62 10.98 -2.91
C LEU A 24 3.26 11.65 -2.99
N LEU A 25 2.93 12.19 -4.16
CA LEU A 25 1.63 12.85 -4.35
C LEU A 25 0.48 11.86 -4.21
N ALA A 26 0.63 10.66 -4.73
CA ALA A 26 -0.38 9.63 -4.58
C ALA A 26 -0.56 9.27 -3.10
N PHE A 27 0.54 9.15 -2.37
CA PHE A 27 0.50 8.84 -0.95
C PHE A 27 -0.28 9.90 -0.18
N LEU A 28 -0.01 11.17 -0.49
CA LEU A 28 -0.73 12.27 0.16
C LEU A 28 -2.22 12.25 -0.15
N LYS A 29 -2.58 11.91 -1.38
CA LYS A 29 -3.98 11.80 -1.75
C LYS A 29 -4.67 10.67 -0.99
N LEU A 30 -3.99 9.54 -0.82
CA LEU A 30 -4.56 8.43 -0.07
C LEU A 30 -4.77 8.78 1.40
N ARG A 31 -3.89 9.57 1.98
CA ARG A 31 -4.06 10.02 3.36
C ARG A 31 -5.33 10.83 3.52
N LYS A 32 -5.75 11.51 2.47
CA LYS A 32 -6.99 12.27 2.47
C LYS A 32 -8.16 11.44 1.97
N GLN A 33 -7.94 10.16 1.76
CA GLN A 33 -8.92 9.23 1.22
C GLN A 33 -9.40 9.63 -0.17
N ASP A 34 -8.57 10.35 -0.90
CA ASP A 34 -8.86 10.73 -2.27
C ASP A 34 -8.27 9.66 -3.20
N PHE A 35 -9.00 8.55 -3.34
CA PHE A 35 -8.54 7.43 -4.14
C PHE A 35 -8.42 7.77 -5.62
N GLU A 36 -9.33 8.60 -6.12
CA GLU A 36 -9.27 9.00 -7.52
C GLU A 36 -8.04 9.85 -7.79
N GLY A 37 -7.70 10.74 -6.88
CA GLY A 37 -6.49 11.55 -7.00
C GLY A 37 -5.24 10.71 -6.96
N ALA A 38 -5.21 9.73 -6.04
CA ALA A 38 -4.06 8.83 -5.94
C ALA A 38 -3.90 8.01 -7.22
N LYS A 39 -4.98 7.47 -7.73
CA LYS A 39 -4.97 6.69 -8.95
C LYS A 39 -4.44 7.51 -10.12
N LYS A 40 -4.86 8.76 -10.20
CA LYS A 40 -4.43 9.65 -11.26
C LYS A 40 -2.91 9.86 -11.26
N TRP A 41 -2.34 10.10 -10.07
CA TRP A 41 -0.89 10.29 -9.97
C TRP A 41 -0.13 9.02 -10.32
N LEU A 42 -0.60 7.88 -9.86
CA LEU A 42 0.07 6.61 -10.15
C LEU A 42 -0.01 6.25 -11.62
N ALA A 43 -1.05 6.71 -12.32
CA ALA A 43 -1.21 6.41 -13.74
C ALA A 43 -0.12 7.03 -14.60
N TYR A 44 0.59 8.04 -14.09
CA TYR A 44 1.72 8.62 -14.82
C TYR A 44 2.94 7.70 -14.84
N ILE A 45 2.94 6.67 -14.00
CA ILE A 45 4.06 5.72 -13.97
C ILE A 45 3.63 4.49 -14.76
N LYS A 46 4.11 4.40 -16.00
CA LYS A 46 3.68 3.33 -16.90
C LYS A 46 4.42 2.03 -16.68
N LYS A 47 5.71 2.11 -16.39
CA LYS A 47 6.55 0.92 -16.20
C LYS A 47 7.36 1.12 -14.92
N PRO A 48 6.79 0.80 -13.76
CA PRO A 48 7.48 1.07 -12.50
C PRO A 48 8.83 0.38 -12.40
N GLU A 49 8.97 -0.81 -12.93
CA GLU A 49 10.24 -1.53 -12.86
C GLU A 49 11.35 -0.85 -13.65
N ALA A 50 10.99 -0.05 -14.66
CA ALA A 50 11.97 0.68 -15.45
C ALA A 50 12.14 2.12 -14.98
N ALA A 51 11.09 2.69 -14.37
CA ALA A 51 11.06 4.10 -14.03
C ALA A 51 11.47 4.40 -12.59
N LEU A 52 11.38 3.42 -11.70
CA LEU A 52 11.58 3.62 -10.27
C LEU A 52 12.68 2.75 -9.74
N VAL A 53 13.39 3.25 -8.73
CA VAL A 53 14.30 2.40 -7.98
C VAL A 53 13.49 1.42 -7.15
N LYS A 54 14.15 0.36 -6.65
CA LYS A 54 13.46 -0.74 -6.00
C LYS A 54 12.56 -0.30 -4.85
N LYS A 55 13.03 0.61 -4.01
CA LYS A 55 12.24 1.10 -2.88
C LYS A 55 10.98 1.80 -3.34
N GLN A 56 11.07 2.56 -4.41
CA GLN A 56 9.90 3.25 -4.95
C GLN A 56 8.93 2.29 -5.58
N GLN A 57 9.44 1.23 -6.19
CA GLN A 57 8.58 0.18 -6.72
C GLN A 57 7.76 -0.47 -5.60
N GLY A 58 8.39 -0.68 -4.45
CA GLY A 58 7.69 -1.22 -3.29
C GLY A 58 6.49 -0.35 -2.92
N TYR A 59 6.70 0.94 -2.84
CA TYR A 59 5.61 1.85 -2.49
C TYR A 59 4.57 2.00 -3.60
N PHE A 60 4.99 1.92 -4.85
CA PHE A 60 4.04 1.90 -5.96
C PHE A 60 3.06 0.74 -5.79
N ASN A 61 3.59 -0.45 -5.49
CA ASN A 61 2.75 -1.63 -5.30
C ASN A 61 1.91 -1.53 -4.03
N TYR A 62 2.48 -1.00 -2.95
CA TYR A 62 1.77 -0.79 -1.71
C TYR A 62 0.54 0.09 -1.89
N LEU A 63 0.71 1.22 -2.60
CA LEU A 63 -0.39 2.14 -2.84
C LEU A 63 -1.49 1.51 -3.69
N HIS A 64 -1.11 0.72 -4.69
CA HIS A 64 -2.11 -0.01 -5.47
C HIS A 64 -2.86 -1.03 -4.62
N GLY A 65 -2.13 -1.71 -3.73
CA GLY A 65 -2.77 -2.64 -2.82
C GLY A 65 -3.85 -1.97 -1.97
N ILE A 66 -3.52 -0.80 -1.43
CA ILE A 66 -4.47 -0.04 -0.62
C ILE A 66 -5.69 0.38 -1.45
N MET A 67 -5.45 0.91 -2.64
CA MET A 67 -6.55 1.38 -3.48
C MET A 67 -7.51 0.27 -3.87
N LEU A 68 -7.00 -0.94 -4.04
CA LEU A 68 -7.81 -2.06 -4.49
C LEU A 68 -8.36 -2.92 -3.35
N SER A 69 -8.05 -2.57 -2.11
CA SER A 69 -8.36 -3.43 -0.96
C SER A 69 -9.85 -3.71 -0.78
N GLN A 70 -10.71 -2.82 -1.26
CA GLN A 70 -12.15 -3.00 -1.10
C GLN A 70 -12.87 -3.31 -2.41
N THR A 71 -12.20 -3.18 -3.54
CA THR A 71 -12.84 -3.38 -4.82
C THR A 71 -12.35 -4.60 -5.57
N ASN A 72 -11.10 -5.00 -5.35
CA ASN A 72 -10.53 -6.16 -6.05
C ASN A 72 -9.50 -6.85 -5.15
N ILE A 73 -10.02 -7.74 -4.32
CA ILE A 73 -9.19 -8.42 -3.31
C ILE A 73 -8.04 -9.20 -3.95
N ASN A 74 -8.29 -9.86 -5.07
CA ASN A 74 -7.25 -10.65 -5.73
C ASN A 74 -6.09 -9.79 -6.18
N GLN A 75 -6.37 -8.66 -6.80
CA GLN A 75 -5.34 -7.74 -7.23
C GLN A 75 -4.65 -7.09 -6.03
N SER A 76 -5.43 -6.70 -5.03
CA SER A 76 -4.88 -6.10 -3.83
C SER A 76 -3.85 -7.03 -3.18
N GLU A 77 -4.18 -8.31 -3.07
CA GLU A 77 -3.26 -9.29 -2.49
C GLU A 77 -1.95 -9.35 -3.26
N LYS A 78 -2.03 -9.39 -4.58
CA LYS A 78 -0.83 -9.45 -5.41
C LYS A 78 0.05 -8.22 -5.21
N TYR A 79 -0.56 -7.05 -5.17
CA TYR A 79 0.19 -5.82 -4.98
C TYR A 79 0.85 -5.75 -3.61
N PHE A 80 0.14 -6.12 -2.55
CA PHE A 80 0.74 -6.12 -1.22
C PHE A 80 1.89 -7.11 -1.11
N LYS A 81 1.74 -8.30 -1.66
CA LYS A 81 2.82 -9.29 -1.63
C LYS A 81 4.04 -8.79 -2.39
N LYS A 82 3.81 -8.17 -3.54
CA LYS A 82 4.91 -7.61 -4.31
C LYS A 82 5.60 -6.47 -3.57
N ALA A 83 4.81 -5.63 -2.90
CA ALA A 83 5.36 -4.52 -2.13
C ALA A 83 6.28 -5.03 -1.01
N ILE A 84 5.84 -6.08 -0.32
CA ILE A 84 6.64 -6.66 0.76
C ILE A 84 7.91 -7.29 0.20
N GLU A 85 7.81 -7.98 -0.92
CA GLU A 85 8.96 -8.60 -1.58
C GLU A 85 10.00 -7.55 -1.99
N LEU A 86 9.54 -6.43 -2.56
CA LEU A 86 10.42 -5.35 -2.98
C LEU A 86 10.99 -4.57 -1.81
N GLY A 87 10.25 -4.53 -0.71
CA GLY A 87 10.69 -3.87 0.51
C GLY A 87 9.99 -2.55 0.74
N LEU A 88 9.50 -2.37 1.97
CA LEU A 88 8.95 -1.11 2.42
C LEU A 88 9.84 -0.59 3.54
N SER A 89 10.31 0.64 3.40
CA SER A 89 11.33 1.16 4.30
C SER A 89 10.79 1.51 5.69
N MET A 90 9.49 1.77 5.81
CA MET A 90 8.90 2.13 7.10
C MET A 90 8.23 0.92 7.71
N ASP A 91 8.57 0.62 8.98
CA ASP A 91 7.96 -0.50 9.69
C ASP A 91 6.45 -0.39 9.75
N MET A 92 5.93 0.82 9.92
CA MET A 92 4.49 1.00 9.99
C MET A 92 3.81 0.62 8.66
N ASP A 93 4.41 1.00 7.54
CA ASP A 93 3.85 0.65 6.24
C ASP A 93 3.87 -0.85 6.00
N LEU A 94 4.95 -1.50 6.43
CA LEU A 94 5.04 -2.95 6.34
C LEU A 94 3.98 -3.61 7.24
N ALA A 95 3.77 -3.06 8.44
CA ALA A 95 2.74 -3.57 9.34
C ALA A 95 1.35 -3.43 8.72
N VAL A 96 1.07 -2.29 8.10
CA VAL A 96 -0.22 -2.07 7.45
C VAL A 96 -0.43 -3.03 6.29
N ALA A 97 0.63 -3.26 5.50
CA ALA A 97 0.53 -4.22 4.40
C ALA A 97 0.20 -5.62 4.91
N LYS A 98 0.87 -6.04 5.98
CA LYS A 98 0.61 -7.36 6.56
C LYS A 98 -0.77 -7.44 7.19
N LEU A 99 -1.23 -6.35 7.79
CA LEU A 99 -2.58 -6.29 8.34
C LEU A 99 -3.64 -6.47 7.25
N ASN A 100 -3.45 -5.80 6.12
CA ASN A 100 -4.36 -5.95 5.00
C ASN A 100 -4.35 -7.38 4.44
N LEU A 101 -3.17 -7.97 4.33
CA LEU A 101 -3.08 -9.36 3.90
C LEU A 101 -3.74 -10.30 4.88
N ALA A 102 -3.66 -10.01 6.18
CA ALA A 102 -4.35 -10.80 7.19
C ALA A 102 -5.86 -10.75 6.98
N GLY A 103 -6.38 -9.55 6.70
CA GLY A 103 -7.81 -9.40 6.41
C GLY A 103 -8.24 -10.22 5.20
N ILE A 104 -7.43 -10.23 4.17
CA ILE A 104 -7.71 -11.02 2.97
C ILE A 104 -7.68 -12.52 3.31
N ALA A 105 -6.69 -12.95 4.10
CA ALA A 105 -6.60 -14.35 4.51
C ALA A 105 -7.81 -14.76 5.32
N MET A 106 -8.31 -13.88 6.19
CA MET A 106 -9.51 -14.14 6.98
C MET A 106 -10.73 -14.32 6.07
N THR A 107 -10.86 -13.47 5.07
CA THR A 107 -11.94 -13.57 4.11
C THR A 107 -11.94 -14.92 3.40
N ARG A 108 -10.77 -15.47 3.18
CA ARG A 108 -10.59 -16.77 2.52
C ARG A 108 -10.47 -17.92 3.50
N ARG A 109 -10.72 -17.66 4.78
CA ARG A 109 -10.69 -18.66 5.85
C ARG A 109 -9.33 -19.35 6.01
N ARG A 110 -8.27 -18.64 5.68
CA ARG A 110 -6.90 -19.11 5.88
C ARG A 110 -6.43 -18.67 7.26
N LYS A 111 -6.91 -19.38 8.28
CA LYS A 111 -6.73 -18.95 9.67
C LYS A 111 -5.27 -18.90 10.11
N LEU A 112 -4.48 -19.90 9.75
CA LEU A 112 -3.07 -19.92 10.15
C LEU A 112 -2.29 -18.78 9.50
N GLU A 113 -2.54 -18.54 8.24
CA GLU A 113 -1.89 -17.45 7.53
C GLU A 113 -2.27 -16.11 8.15
N ALA A 114 -3.56 -15.92 8.44
CA ALA A 114 -4.03 -14.68 9.05
C ALA A 114 -3.39 -14.45 10.42
N THR A 115 -3.32 -15.51 11.24
CA THR A 115 -2.70 -15.39 12.56
C THR A 115 -1.24 -14.99 12.47
N SER A 116 -0.50 -15.63 11.57
CA SER A 116 0.90 -15.31 11.37
C SER A 116 1.09 -13.85 10.96
N LEU A 117 0.28 -13.40 10.01
CA LEU A 117 0.36 -12.02 9.52
C LEU A 117 0.02 -11.01 10.62
N LEU A 118 -0.98 -11.30 11.44
CA LEU A 118 -1.34 -10.41 12.54
C LEU A 118 -0.24 -10.33 13.58
N ASN A 119 0.41 -11.46 13.87
CA ASN A 119 1.51 -11.45 14.81
C ASN A 119 2.71 -10.67 14.29
N GLU A 120 2.99 -10.79 12.98
CA GLU A 120 4.06 -10.02 12.38
C GLU A 120 3.76 -8.54 12.37
N ALA A 121 2.51 -8.16 12.06
CA ALA A 121 2.11 -6.76 12.11
C ALA A 121 2.25 -6.19 13.52
N LYS A 122 1.87 -6.99 14.52
CA LYS A 122 1.98 -6.55 15.90
C LYS A 122 3.43 -6.27 16.29
N LYS A 123 4.35 -7.11 15.86
CA LYS A 123 5.78 -6.90 16.15
C LYS A 123 6.32 -5.64 15.51
N LEU A 124 5.83 -5.31 14.33
CA LEU A 124 6.29 -4.12 13.60
C LEU A 124 5.68 -2.84 14.15
N ASP A 125 4.52 -2.95 14.79
CA ASP A 125 3.78 -1.80 15.32
C ASP A 125 4.29 -1.42 16.70
N LYS A 126 5.44 -0.80 16.74
CA LYS A 126 6.11 -0.48 18.00
C LYS A 126 5.38 0.57 18.84
N GLN A 127 4.55 1.39 18.20
CA GLN A 127 3.82 2.43 18.90
C GLN A 127 2.38 2.03 19.20
N ASN A 128 2.03 0.78 18.96
CA ASN A 128 0.69 0.24 19.24
C ASN A 128 -0.44 1.00 18.55
N MET A 129 -0.16 1.53 17.38
CA MET A 129 -1.17 2.26 16.62
C MET A 129 -2.23 1.34 16.01
N LEU A 130 -1.87 0.09 15.77
CA LEU A 130 -2.78 -0.90 15.18
C LEU A 130 -3.31 -1.88 16.21
N LYS A 131 -3.06 -1.63 17.49
CA LYS A 131 -3.39 -2.57 18.57
C LYS A 131 -4.86 -2.96 18.59
N ASP A 132 -5.73 -1.97 18.55
CA ASP A 132 -7.17 -2.23 18.63
C ASP A 132 -7.67 -2.97 17.40
N GLN A 133 -7.17 -2.62 16.25
CA GLN A 133 -7.57 -3.26 15.00
C GLN A 133 -7.10 -4.71 14.97
N ILE A 134 -5.87 -4.97 15.41
CA ILE A 134 -5.35 -6.33 15.48
C ILE A 134 -6.18 -7.16 16.45
N LYS A 135 -6.51 -6.60 17.60
CA LYS A 135 -7.32 -7.31 18.59
C LYS A 135 -8.69 -7.66 18.02
N MET A 136 -9.33 -6.71 17.36
CA MET A 136 -10.63 -6.94 16.77
C MET A 136 -10.56 -8.08 15.74
N MET A 137 -9.54 -8.09 14.93
CA MET A 137 -9.38 -9.13 13.91
C MET A 137 -9.13 -10.50 14.54
N LYS A 138 -8.33 -10.56 15.61
CA LYS A 138 -8.11 -11.82 16.32
C LYS A 138 -9.39 -12.33 16.96
N ASP A 139 -10.20 -11.42 17.51
CA ASP A 139 -11.47 -11.80 18.09
C ASP A 139 -12.43 -12.35 17.04
N GLN A 140 -12.44 -11.75 15.85
CA GLN A 140 -13.25 -12.25 14.76
C GLN A 140 -12.82 -13.65 14.33
N MET A 141 -11.51 -13.90 14.33
CA MET A 141 -11.01 -15.22 13.95
C MET A 141 -11.43 -16.32 14.92
N LYS A 142 -11.62 -15.98 16.18
CA LYS A 142 -12.10 -16.97 17.16
C LYS A 142 -13.50 -17.47 16.84
N LYS A 143 -14.25 -16.70 16.08
CA LYS A 143 -15.61 -17.08 15.69
C LYS A 143 -15.66 -17.81 14.36
N MET A 144 -14.55 -18.01 13.73
CA MET A 144 -14.47 -18.71 12.45
C MET A 144 -14.46 -20.21 12.62
#